data_704f914cfd2518456128ae8b57ac71b5
#
_entry.id   704f914cfd2518456128ae8b57ac71b5
#
_cell.length_a   1.000
_cell.length_b   1.000
_cell.length_c   1.000
_cell.angle_alpha   90.00
_cell.angle_beta   90.00
_cell.angle_gamma   90.00
#
_symmetry.space_group_name_H-M   'P 1'
#
loop_
_entity.id
_entity.type
_entity.pdbx_description
1 polymer ?
#
loop_
_entity_poly.entity_id
_entity_poly.type
_entity_poly.pdbx_seq_one_letter_code
_entity_poly.pdbx_strand_id
1 'polypeptide(L)'
;MSRSMFFAIFASAAALFTAPGATKAEEAKPAMTSEMKAMPKPAKSGLLPINGLNYYYAVYGQGEPLLLLHGGLGTTDMFAPILPKLAENRTVIGVDLHGHGRTALGDRPLSLEAMGDDMAAIVKALGYDKVDLMGYSLGGGVAFRMAVQHPEAVRRLVLVSTGYASDGFYADMRTQQAQVGAAMADMMKNTPMYKSYAAVAPHPQDFPKLLDQLGAHMRKDYDYSADVAKLKMPVMLVFGDSDMYRPEHEIKFYQMLGGGLKDAGWMRENLSQNRLAILPNRTHYDVFFAPELTAVTLPFLNGETKVKTWDEVISETE
;
A
#
# COMPACT_ATOMS: atom_id res chain seq x y z
N MET A 1 11.85 32.84 -18.23
CA MET A 1 10.70 31.96 -18.28
C MET A 1 10.96 30.85 -17.28
N SER A 2 10.12 30.74 -16.31
CA SER A 2 10.32 30.26 -14.94
C SER A 2 10.64 28.76 -14.81
N ARG A 3 11.79 28.44 -14.15
CA ARG A 3 12.26 27.08 -13.82
C ARG A 3 11.80 26.59 -12.44
N SER A 4 10.67 27.05 -11.92
CA SER A 4 10.32 26.91 -10.49
C SER A 4 9.09 26.03 -10.19
N MET A 5 8.75 25.01 -11.00
CA MET A 5 7.50 24.26 -10.79
C MET A 5 7.65 22.71 -10.66
N PHE A 6 8.85 22.19 -10.35
CA PHE A 6 9.10 20.73 -10.41
C PHE A 6 9.33 20.02 -9.07
N PHE A 7 8.98 20.63 -7.94
CA PHE A 7 9.39 20.08 -6.62
C PHE A 7 8.32 19.33 -5.81
N ALA A 8 7.13 19.06 -6.32
CA ALA A 8 6.00 18.63 -5.50
C ALA A 8 5.75 17.10 -5.42
N ILE A 9 6.48 16.25 -6.16
CA ILE A 9 6.13 14.80 -6.20
C ILE A 9 6.72 14.00 -5.04
N PHE A 10 7.86 14.43 -4.45
CA PHE A 10 8.60 13.58 -3.51
C PHE A 10 9.30 14.30 -2.35
N ALA A 11 9.11 15.59 -2.16
CA ALA A 11 9.75 16.30 -1.08
C ALA A 11 8.82 17.34 -0.48
N SER A 12 8.23 17.05 0.69
CA SER A 12 7.72 18.09 1.58
C SER A 12 8.91 18.88 2.13
N ALA A 13 9.44 19.81 1.33
CA ALA A 13 10.35 20.84 1.81
C ALA A 13 9.54 22.15 1.86
N ALA A 14 9.39 22.69 3.06
CA ALA A 14 8.67 23.91 3.35
C ALA A 14 9.10 25.06 2.41
N ALA A 15 8.16 25.56 1.60
CA ALA A 15 8.30 26.82 0.90
C ALA A 15 7.67 27.92 1.77
N LEU A 16 8.51 28.80 2.30
CA LEU A 16 8.14 30.00 3.02
C LEU A 16 7.49 31.01 2.05
N PHE A 17 6.18 31.24 2.21
CA PHE A 17 5.54 32.44 1.69
C PHE A 17 5.55 33.49 2.81
N THR A 18 6.28 34.58 2.62
CA THR A 18 6.24 35.74 3.50
C THR A 18 5.08 36.65 3.12
N ALA A 19 4.04 36.69 3.94
CA ALA A 19 3.09 37.78 3.97
C ALA A 19 3.44 38.73 5.14
N PRO A 20 3.39 40.07 5.00
CA PRO A 20 3.72 40.98 6.09
C PRO A 20 2.54 41.08 7.08
N GLY A 21 2.79 40.74 8.34
CA GLY A 21 1.93 41.12 9.45
C GLY A 21 1.27 39.95 10.19
N ALA A 22 2.05 39.11 10.85
CA ALA A 22 1.56 38.23 11.91
C ALA A 22 2.62 38.12 13.02
N THR A 23 2.18 38.32 14.25
CA THR A 23 2.91 38.16 15.51
C THR A 23 3.61 36.83 15.59
N LYS A 24 4.86 36.83 16.09
CA LYS A 24 5.68 35.64 16.34
C LYS A 24 4.90 34.58 17.12
N ALA A 25 4.47 33.53 16.45
CA ALA A 25 4.25 32.25 17.08
C ALA A 25 5.59 31.51 17.05
N GLU A 26 6.02 31.05 18.21
CA GLU A 26 7.23 30.25 18.40
C GLU A 26 7.16 29.00 17.53
N GLU A 27 8.08 28.88 16.57
CA GLU A 27 8.20 27.71 15.68
C GLU A 27 8.54 26.49 16.53
N ALA A 28 7.55 25.67 16.82
CA ALA A 28 7.77 24.30 17.24
C ALA A 28 8.38 23.55 16.04
N LYS A 29 9.71 23.41 15.99
CA LYS A 29 10.38 22.46 15.12
C LYS A 29 9.77 21.08 15.35
N PRO A 30 9.22 20.39 14.32
CA PRO A 30 8.89 18.99 14.49
C PRO A 30 10.21 18.24 14.74
N ALA A 31 10.36 17.68 15.92
CA ALA A 31 11.44 16.75 16.24
C ALA A 31 11.21 15.45 15.46
N MET A 32 11.60 15.42 14.19
CA MET A 32 11.77 14.18 13.43
C MET A 32 13.16 13.61 13.68
N THR A 33 13.37 13.13 14.88
CA THR A 33 14.36 12.09 15.20
C THR A 33 13.64 10.96 15.92
N SER A 34 12.65 10.35 15.29
CA SER A 34 12.35 8.97 15.65
C SER A 34 13.38 8.12 14.90
N GLU A 35 14.29 7.49 15.64
CA GLU A 35 15.07 6.37 15.15
C GLU A 35 14.10 5.45 14.39
N MET A 36 14.28 5.32 13.06
CA MET A 36 13.52 4.32 12.31
C MET A 36 13.79 2.99 13.00
N LYS A 37 12.76 2.42 13.61
CA LYS A 37 12.87 1.12 14.26
C LYS A 37 13.49 0.17 13.25
N ALA A 38 14.64 -0.42 13.59
CA ALA A 38 15.30 -1.37 12.72
C ALA A 38 14.31 -2.51 12.38
N MET A 39 14.33 -2.93 11.11
CA MET A 39 13.54 -4.11 10.70
C MET A 39 13.81 -5.28 11.62
N PRO A 40 12.78 -5.99 12.09
CA PRO A 40 12.99 -7.22 12.82
C PRO A 40 13.74 -8.24 11.95
N LYS A 41 14.55 -9.09 12.56
CA LYS A 41 15.23 -10.15 11.82
C LYS A 41 14.18 -11.14 11.29
N PRO A 42 14.17 -11.47 9.98
CA PRO A 42 13.25 -12.45 9.44
C PRO A 42 13.58 -13.86 9.96
N ALA A 43 12.57 -14.67 10.21
CA ALA A 43 12.72 -16.10 10.50
C ALA A 43 13.28 -16.86 9.28
N LYS A 44 12.90 -16.42 8.08
CA LYS A 44 13.37 -16.97 6.81
C LYS A 44 13.38 -15.87 5.75
N SER A 45 14.38 -15.87 4.88
CA SER A 45 14.41 -15.01 3.70
C SER A 45 15.21 -15.68 2.59
N GLY A 46 15.02 -15.23 1.35
CA GLY A 46 15.75 -15.75 0.21
C GLY A 46 15.21 -15.23 -1.11
N LEU A 47 15.67 -15.86 -2.18
CA LEU A 47 15.21 -15.60 -3.54
C LEU A 47 14.41 -16.81 -4.03
N LEU A 48 13.27 -16.56 -4.67
CA LEU A 48 12.43 -17.58 -5.31
C LEU A 48 12.40 -17.34 -6.81
N PRO A 49 12.76 -18.34 -7.63
CA PRO A 49 12.62 -18.28 -9.09
C PRO A 49 11.15 -18.45 -9.49
N ILE A 50 10.52 -17.36 -9.91
CA ILE A 50 9.11 -17.32 -10.30
C ILE A 50 9.01 -16.61 -11.65
N ASN A 51 8.47 -17.28 -12.66
CA ASN A 51 8.16 -16.74 -13.99
C ASN A 51 9.29 -15.90 -14.61
N GLY A 52 10.54 -16.41 -14.50
CA GLY A 52 11.74 -15.79 -15.08
C GLY A 52 12.38 -14.68 -14.23
N LEU A 53 11.90 -14.42 -13.03
CA LEU A 53 12.48 -13.49 -12.07
C LEU A 53 12.83 -14.22 -10.77
N ASN A 54 13.85 -13.72 -10.06
CA ASN A 54 14.19 -14.16 -8.72
C ASN A 54 13.61 -13.16 -7.71
N TYR A 55 12.46 -13.46 -7.14
CA TYR A 55 11.79 -12.62 -6.15
C TYR A 55 12.41 -12.77 -4.76
N TYR A 56 12.80 -11.65 -4.17
CA TYR A 56 13.15 -11.64 -2.76
C TYR A 56 11.91 -11.72 -1.90
N TYR A 57 11.96 -12.58 -0.88
CA TYR A 57 10.95 -12.68 0.15
C TYR A 57 11.59 -12.75 1.53
N ALA A 58 10.83 -12.31 2.54
CA ALA A 58 11.20 -12.43 3.95
C ALA A 58 9.95 -12.77 4.77
N VAL A 59 10.11 -13.69 5.74
CA VAL A 59 9.04 -14.20 6.59
C VAL A 59 9.29 -13.81 8.02
N TYR A 60 8.28 -13.25 8.68
CA TYR A 60 8.33 -12.76 10.05
C TYR A 60 7.18 -13.34 10.88
N GLY A 61 7.42 -13.55 12.17
CA GLY A 61 6.38 -14.05 13.08
C GLY A 61 5.91 -15.46 12.76
N GLN A 62 4.77 -15.83 13.33
CA GLN A 62 4.10 -17.11 13.13
C GLN A 62 2.59 -16.98 13.35
N GLY A 63 1.80 -17.85 12.73
CA GLY A 63 0.33 -17.84 12.76
C GLY A 63 -0.25 -17.76 11.35
N GLU A 64 -1.45 -17.21 11.23
CA GLU A 64 -2.15 -17.09 9.94
C GLU A 64 -1.33 -16.28 8.91
N PRO A 65 -1.15 -16.80 7.68
CA PRO A 65 -0.30 -16.15 6.69
C PRO A 65 -0.92 -14.86 6.16
N LEU A 66 -0.08 -13.81 6.09
CA LEU A 66 -0.37 -12.51 5.51
C LEU A 66 0.71 -12.18 4.47
N LEU A 67 0.34 -12.10 3.20
CA LEU A 67 1.21 -11.54 2.16
C LEU A 67 1.14 -10.02 2.20
N LEU A 68 2.29 -9.35 2.32
CA LEU A 68 2.43 -7.90 2.48
C LEU A 68 3.23 -7.33 1.30
N LEU A 69 2.61 -6.40 0.53
CA LEU A 69 3.15 -5.83 -0.70
C LEU A 69 3.31 -4.32 -0.59
N HIS A 70 4.54 -3.85 -0.85
CA HIS A 70 4.94 -2.45 -0.74
C HIS A 70 4.54 -1.60 -1.95
N GLY A 71 4.60 -0.27 -1.82
CA GLY A 71 4.34 0.70 -2.88
C GLY A 71 5.51 0.87 -3.87
N GLY A 72 5.26 1.63 -4.93
CA GLY A 72 6.28 1.96 -5.94
C GLY A 72 7.51 2.64 -5.30
N LEU A 73 8.69 2.30 -5.82
CA LEU A 73 10.01 2.74 -5.33
C LEU A 73 10.29 2.35 -3.86
N GLY A 74 9.46 1.47 -3.27
CA GLY A 74 9.63 0.96 -1.93
C GLY A 74 10.32 -0.40 -1.89
N THR A 75 10.37 -0.96 -0.70
CA THR A 75 10.78 -2.33 -0.38
C THR A 75 9.93 -2.81 0.79
N THR A 76 9.98 -4.09 1.13
CA THR A 76 9.34 -4.61 2.35
C THR A 76 9.76 -3.83 3.61
N ASP A 77 10.99 -3.27 3.62
CA ASP A 77 11.54 -2.56 4.77
C ASP A 77 10.77 -1.27 5.11
N MET A 78 9.98 -0.71 4.17
CA MET A 78 9.14 0.46 4.43
C MET A 78 8.09 0.22 5.53
N PHE A 79 7.71 -1.02 5.77
CA PHE A 79 6.75 -1.40 6.81
C PHE A 79 7.39 -1.59 8.19
N ALA A 80 8.69 -1.31 8.39
CA ALA A 80 9.39 -1.48 9.66
C ALA A 80 8.63 -0.94 10.89
N PRO A 81 7.93 0.21 10.83
CA PRO A 81 7.19 0.72 11.98
C PRO A 81 6.00 -0.13 12.42
N ILE A 82 5.33 -0.82 11.48
CA ILE A 82 4.10 -1.58 11.72
C ILE A 82 4.32 -3.10 11.69
N LEU A 83 5.41 -3.56 11.06
CA LEU A 83 5.70 -4.98 10.88
C LEU A 83 5.74 -5.77 12.20
N PRO A 84 6.37 -5.29 13.28
CA PRO A 84 6.34 -6.00 14.56
C PRO A 84 4.92 -6.28 15.04
N LYS A 85 4.02 -5.31 14.89
CA LYS A 85 2.62 -5.45 15.31
C LYS A 85 1.86 -6.46 14.44
N LEU A 86 2.08 -6.43 13.13
CA LEU A 86 1.50 -7.42 12.20
C LEU A 86 2.01 -8.84 12.50
N ALA A 87 3.28 -8.98 12.87
CA ALA A 87 3.94 -10.27 13.09
C ALA A 87 3.73 -10.87 14.49
N GLU A 88 3.05 -10.19 15.41
CA GLU A 88 2.79 -10.72 16.77
C GLU A 88 2.06 -12.06 16.75
N ASN A 89 1.04 -12.20 15.89
CA ASN A 89 0.20 -13.40 15.81
C ASN A 89 -0.04 -13.86 14.36
N ARG A 90 0.83 -13.43 13.42
CA ARG A 90 0.72 -13.77 12.00
C ARG A 90 2.08 -14.13 11.41
N THR A 91 2.05 -15.02 10.45
CA THR A 91 3.17 -15.23 9.54
C THR A 91 3.11 -14.16 8.46
N VAL A 92 3.90 -13.09 8.58
CA VAL A 92 3.95 -12.02 7.59
C VAL A 92 5.00 -12.36 6.53
N ILE A 93 4.57 -12.44 5.27
CA ILE A 93 5.40 -12.72 4.10
C ILE A 93 5.55 -11.41 3.34
N GLY A 94 6.68 -10.72 3.52
CA GLY A 94 7.01 -9.54 2.72
C GLY A 94 7.70 -9.96 1.43
N VAL A 95 7.30 -9.37 0.30
CA VAL A 95 7.92 -9.60 -1.00
C VAL A 95 8.36 -8.27 -1.58
N ASP A 96 9.62 -8.18 -2.01
CA ASP A 96 10.09 -7.05 -2.81
C ASP A 96 9.59 -7.25 -4.25
N LEU A 97 8.76 -6.33 -4.74
CA LEU A 97 8.09 -6.43 -6.04
C LEU A 97 9.08 -6.40 -7.20
N HIS A 98 8.66 -6.83 -8.37
CA HIS A 98 9.42 -6.82 -9.62
C HIS A 98 10.12 -5.45 -9.84
N GLY A 99 11.45 -5.47 -9.98
CA GLY A 99 12.28 -4.29 -10.15
C GLY A 99 12.51 -3.45 -8.90
N HIS A 100 12.00 -3.87 -7.74
CA HIS A 100 12.10 -3.12 -6.49
C HIS A 100 12.95 -3.88 -5.46
N GLY A 101 13.57 -3.11 -4.56
CA GLY A 101 14.32 -3.67 -3.47
C GLY A 101 15.37 -4.68 -3.93
N ARG A 102 15.31 -5.88 -3.39
CA ARG A 102 16.24 -7.01 -3.67
C ARG A 102 15.81 -7.87 -4.87
N THR A 103 14.67 -7.55 -5.50
CA THR A 103 14.18 -8.20 -6.72
C THR A 103 14.65 -7.44 -7.94
N ALA A 104 15.47 -8.06 -8.80
CA ALA A 104 15.99 -7.42 -10.01
C ALA A 104 14.88 -7.01 -10.98
N LEU A 105 15.13 -5.96 -11.78
CA LEU A 105 14.19 -5.49 -12.80
C LEU A 105 14.03 -6.49 -13.96
N GLY A 106 15.14 -7.16 -14.37
CA GLY A 106 15.11 -8.06 -15.51
C GLY A 106 14.70 -7.35 -16.81
N ASP A 107 14.23 -8.16 -17.79
CA ASP A 107 13.84 -7.66 -19.12
C ASP A 107 12.32 -7.63 -19.34
N ARG A 108 11.55 -8.25 -18.44
CA ARG A 108 10.09 -8.27 -18.51
C ARG A 108 9.53 -6.87 -18.18
N PRO A 109 8.56 -6.34 -18.95
CA PRO A 109 7.87 -5.10 -18.60
C PRO A 109 7.10 -5.23 -17.27
N LEU A 110 7.00 -4.11 -16.52
CA LEU A 110 6.14 -4.05 -15.33
C LEU A 110 4.67 -4.19 -15.75
N SER A 111 3.97 -5.14 -15.11
CA SER A 111 2.52 -5.34 -15.27
C SER A 111 1.94 -5.77 -13.93
N LEU A 112 0.83 -5.13 -13.53
CA LEU A 112 0.12 -5.51 -12.30
C LEU A 112 -0.44 -6.92 -12.41
N GLU A 113 -0.94 -7.30 -13.60
CA GLU A 113 -1.48 -8.63 -13.88
C GLU A 113 -0.40 -9.70 -13.71
N ALA A 114 0.76 -9.51 -14.37
CA ALA A 114 1.86 -10.46 -14.29
C ALA A 114 2.41 -10.56 -12.84
N MET A 115 2.52 -9.44 -12.13
CA MET A 115 2.90 -9.47 -10.71
C MET A 115 1.84 -10.14 -9.84
N GLY A 116 0.55 -10.01 -10.16
CA GLY A 116 -0.53 -10.73 -9.49
C GLY A 116 -0.37 -12.24 -9.60
N ASP A 117 -0.10 -12.74 -10.81
CA ASP A 117 0.20 -14.17 -11.07
C ASP A 117 1.47 -14.63 -10.32
N ASP A 118 2.50 -13.78 -10.31
CA ASP A 118 3.74 -14.08 -9.60
C ASP A 118 3.52 -14.19 -8.08
N MET A 119 2.70 -13.32 -7.49
CA MET A 119 2.38 -13.38 -6.05
C MET A 119 1.63 -14.67 -5.69
N ALA A 120 0.68 -15.10 -6.52
CA ALA A 120 0.00 -16.38 -6.33
C ALA A 120 0.98 -17.56 -6.42
N ALA A 121 1.91 -17.53 -7.39
CA ALA A 121 2.95 -18.54 -7.52
C ALA A 121 3.93 -18.56 -6.33
N ILE A 122 4.30 -17.39 -5.79
CA ILE A 122 5.14 -17.27 -4.59
C ILE A 122 4.43 -17.89 -3.38
N VAL A 123 3.17 -17.56 -3.14
CA VAL A 123 2.36 -18.12 -2.05
C VAL A 123 2.37 -19.64 -2.12
N LYS A 124 2.10 -20.20 -3.28
CA LYS A 124 2.13 -21.64 -3.52
C LYS A 124 3.52 -22.25 -3.32
N ALA A 125 4.58 -21.62 -3.84
CA ALA A 125 5.96 -22.10 -3.68
C ALA A 125 6.45 -22.07 -2.23
N LEU A 126 5.88 -21.20 -1.39
CA LEU A 126 6.14 -21.15 0.04
C LEU A 126 5.30 -22.16 0.85
N GLY A 127 4.43 -22.93 0.20
CA GLY A 127 3.63 -23.99 0.82
C GLY A 127 2.30 -23.52 1.41
N TYR A 128 1.79 -22.37 0.98
CA TYR A 128 0.48 -21.87 1.42
C TYR A 128 -0.56 -22.04 0.31
N ASP A 129 -1.71 -22.61 0.65
CA ASP A 129 -2.86 -22.69 -0.26
C ASP A 129 -3.64 -21.38 -0.30
N LYS A 130 -3.68 -20.66 0.82
CA LYS A 130 -4.48 -19.44 0.97
C LYS A 130 -3.85 -18.50 1.99
N VAL A 131 -3.83 -17.20 1.68
CA VAL A 131 -3.28 -16.14 2.53
C VAL A 131 -4.29 -15.00 2.71
N ASP A 132 -4.15 -14.23 3.79
CA ASP A 132 -4.61 -12.85 3.80
C ASP A 132 -3.66 -12.02 2.96
N LEU A 133 -4.15 -10.97 2.33
CA LEU A 133 -3.37 -10.16 1.39
C LEU A 133 -3.54 -8.69 1.73
N MET A 134 -2.43 -7.98 1.93
CA MET A 134 -2.41 -6.55 2.16
C MET A 134 -1.42 -5.89 1.21
N GLY A 135 -1.88 -4.93 0.43
CA GLY A 135 -1.05 -4.19 -0.51
C GLY A 135 -1.25 -2.69 -0.38
N TYR A 136 -0.16 -1.94 -0.48
CA TYR A 136 -0.14 -0.49 -0.47
C TYR A 136 0.22 0.07 -1.85
N SER A 137 -0.57 1.06 -2.34
CA SER A 137 -0.28 1.78 -3.59
C SER A 137 -0.05 0.83 -4.77
N LEU A 138 1.13 0.80 -5.40
CA LEU A 138 1.49 -0.17 -6.44
C LEU A 138 1.25 -1.61 -5.98
N GLY A 139 1.68 -1.96 -4.76
CA GLY A 139 1.44 -3.27 -4.16
C GLY A 139 -0.03 -3.56 -3.93
N GLY A 140 -0.84 -2.52 -3.70
CA GLY A 140 -2.30 -2.64 -3.66
C GLY A 140 -2.89 -2.98 -5.02
N GLY A 141 -2.38 -2.37 -6.10
CA GLY A 141 -2.76 -2.74 -7.48
C GLY A 141 -2.39 -4.20 -7.80
N VAL A 142 -1.21 -4.65 -7.39
CA VAL A 142 -0.78 -6.06 -7.52
C VAL A 142 -1.68 -6.99 -6.69
N ALA A 143 -1.99 -6.61 -5.45
CA ALA A 143 -2.90 -7.36 -4.58
C ALA A 143 -4.31 -7.47 -5.18
N PHE A 144 -4.82 -6.38 -5.73
CA PHE A 144 -6.10 -6.38 -6.45
C PHE A 144 -6.08 -7.37 -7.63
N ARG A 145 -5.04 -7.33 -8.47
CA ARG A 145 -4.92 -8.26 -9.61
C ARG A 145 -4.79 -9.70 -9.15
N MET A 146 -3.95 -10.00 -8.15
CA MET A 146 -3.88 -11.34 -7.57
C MET A 146 -5.25 -11.83 -7.09
N ALA A 147 -6.01 -10.99 -6.38
CA ALA A 147 -7.32 -11.38 -5.85
C ALA A 147 -8.39 -11.60 -6.94
N VAL A 148 -8.28 -10.89 -8.08
CA VAL A 148 -9.16 -11.07 -9.24
C VAL A 148 -8.80 -12.33 -10.04
N GLN A 149 -7.50 -12.57 -10.24
CA GLN A 149 -6.99 -13.67 -11.07
C GLN A 149 -6.96 -15.02 -10.33
N HIS A 150 -6.69 -14.97 -9.00
CA HIS A 150 -6.53 -16.13 -8.12
C HIS A 150 -7.36 -16.00 -6.84
N PRO A 151 -8.70 -15.83 -6.93
CA PRO A 151 -9.55 -15.61 -5.77
C PRO A 151 -9.50 -16.75 -4.74
N GLU A 152 -9.19 -17.97 -5.17
CA GLU A 152 -9.01 -19.13 -4.30
C GLU A 152 -7.82 -19.00 -3.36
N ALA A 153 -6.77 -18.28 -3.76
CA ALA A 153 -5.55 -18.09 -2.98
C ALA A 153 -5.67 -16.95 -1.94
N VAL A 154 -6.75 -16.16 -1.97
CA VAL A 154 -6.92 -14.98 -1.10
C VAL A 154 -8.10 -15.17 -0.14
N ARG A 155 -7.81 -15.14 1.17
CA ARG A 155 -8.83 -15.27 2.23
C ARG A 155 -9.51 -13.94 2.55
N ARG A 156 -8.73 -12.87 2.75
CA ARG A 156 -9.17 -11.48 2.94
C ARG A 156 -8.21 -10.56 2.22
N LEU A 157 -8.73 -9.45 1.72
CA LEU A 157 -7.95 -8.47 0.96
C LEU A 157 -8.00 -7.10 1.66
N VAL A 158 -6.85 -6.51 1.92
CA VAL A 158 -6.70 -5.13 2.40
C VAL A 158 -5.99 -4.32 1.31
N LEU A 159 -6.65 -3.30 0.80
CA LEU A 159 -6.11 -2.35 -0.17
C LEU A 159 -5.87 -1.01 0.54
N VAL A 160 -4.61 -0.61 0.64
CA VAL A 160 -4.20 0.63 1.28
C VAL A 160 -3.84 1.64 0.20
N SER A 161 -4.54 2.77 0.16
CA SER A 161 -4.32 3.85 -0.81
C SER A 161 -4.22 3.35 -2.25
N THR A 162 -5.23 2.60 -2.68
CA THR A 162 -5.30 1.96 -4.01
C THR A 162 -6.67 2.18 -4.62
N GLY A 163 -6.71 2.75 -5.83
CA GLY A 163 -7.94 2.96 -6.59
C GLY A 163 -8.22 1.85 -7.61
N TYR A 164 -9.46 1.75 -8.05
CA TYR A 164 -9.88 0.82 -9.11
C TYR A 164 -9.77 1.42 -10.52
N ALA A 165 -9.59 2.73 -10.65
CA ALA A 165 -9.45 3.40 -11.95
C ALA A 165 -8.56 4.64 -11.86
N SER A 166 -7.93 5.00 -12.97
CA SER A 166 -7.02 6.14 -13.07
C SER A 166 -7.71 7.50 -12.94
N ASP A 167 -9.00 7.58 -13.19
CA ASP A 167 -9.80 8.80 -12.98
C ASP A 167 -10.03 9.12 -11.49
N GLY A 168 -9.70 8.20 -10.59
CA GLY A 168 -9.75 8.42 -9.15
C GLY A 168 -8.73 9.41 -8.62
N PHE A 169 -7.62 9.60 -9.31
CA PHE A 169 -6.59 10.57 -8.92
C PHE A 169 -7.06 12.01 -9.12
N TYR A 170 -6.49 12.94 -8.34
CA TYR A 170 -6.59 14.36 -8.66
C TYR A 170 -5.89 14.68 -9.99
N ALA A 171 -6.37 15.69 -10.73
CA ALA A 171 -5.86 16.03 -12.06
C ALA A 171 -4.39 16.48 -12.05
N ASP A 172 -3.97 17.21 -11.02
CA ASP A 172 -2.58 17.62 -10.81
C ASP A 172 -1.68 16.42 -10.51
N MET A 173 -2.17 15.42 -9.77
CA MET A 173 -1.46 14.17 -9.53
C MET A 173 -1.24 13.40 -10.84
N ARG A 174 -2.25 13.32 -11.71
CA ARG A 174 -2.10 12.69 -13.04
C ARG A 174 -1.05 13.42 -13.89
N THR A 175 -1.03 14.75 -13.83
CA THR A 175 -0.02 15.57 -14.51
C THR A 175 1.40 15.27 -14.00
N GLN A 176 1.55 15.10 -12.68
CA GLN A 176 2.84 14.76 -12.05
C GLN A 176 3.28 13.33 -12.42
N GLN A 177 2.40 12.36 -12.34
CA GLN A 177 2.66 10.97 -12.72
C GLN A 177 3.14 10.84 -14.17
N ALA A 178 2.61 11.66 -15.08
CA ALA A 178 3.01 11.68 -16.48
C ALA A 178 4.49 12.08 -16.70
N GLN A 179 5.10 12.78 -15.72
CA GLN A 179 6.51 13.21 -15.79
C GLN A 179 7.49 12.14 -15.29
N VAL A 180 7.00 11.05 -14.68
CA VAL A 180 7.88 10.00 -14.14
C VAL A 180 8.61 9.30 -15.28
N GLY A 181 9.93 9.21 -15.17
CA GLY A 181 10.79 8.54 -16.14
C GLY A 181 12.27 8.70 -15.81
N ALA A 182 13.15 8.12 -16.63
CA ALA A 182 14.60 8.08 -16.42
C ALA A 182 15.23 9.48 -16.22
N ALA A 183 14.66 10.51 -16.84
CA ALA A 183 15.16 11.89 -16.70
C ALA A 183 15.12 12.41 -15.26
N MET A 184 14.29 11.79 -14.38
CA MET A 184 14.22 12.16 -12.95
C MET A 184 15.31 11.49 -12.11
N ALA A 185 16.01 10.48 -12.63
CA ALA A 185 16.89 9.64 -11.83
C ALA A 185 17.97 10.43 -11.07
N ASP A 186 18.61 11.40 -11.75
CA ASP A 186 19.66 12.20 -11.10
C ASP A 186 19.13 13.09 -9.98
N MET A 187 17.95 13.69 -10.15
CA MET A 187 17.31 14.49 -9.11
C MET A 187 16.92 13.64 -7.90
N MET A 188 16.59 12.38 -8.11
CA MET A 188 16.16 11.47 -7.04
C MET A 188 17.31 10.91 -6.20
N LYS A 189 18.58 10.99 -6.65
CA LYS A 189 19.74 10.39 -5.95
C LYS A 189 19.87 10.79 -4.48
N ASN A 190 19.39 11.95 -4.09
CA ASN A 190 19.43 12.42 -2.71
C ASN A 190 18.17 12.10 -1.90
N THR A 191 17.13 11.53 -2.54
CA THR A 191 15.88 11.18 -1.87
C THR A 191 16.01 9.90 -1.03
N PRO A 192 15.19 9.76 0.02
CA PRO A 192 15.14 8.51 0.80
C PRO A 192 14.79 7.30 -0.07
N MET A 193 13.90 7.44 -1.08
CA MET A 193 13.50 6.36 -1.98
C MET A 193 14.67 5.79 -2.75
N TYR A 194 15.46 6.66 -3.42
CA TYR A 194 16.65 6.19 -4.14
C TYR A 194 17.68 5.56 -3.20
N LYS A 195 17.93 6.19 -2.04
CA LYS A 195 18.90 5.65 -1.06
C LYS A 195 18.48 4.27 -0.56
N SER A 196 17.20 4.08 -0.28
CA SER A 196 16.65 2.78 0.12
C SER A 196 16.80 1.75 -1.00
N TYR A 197 16.45 2.12 -2.23
CA TYR A 197 16.63 1.26 -3.40
C TYR A 197 18.10 0.89 -3.61
N ALA A 198 18.99 1.88 -3.70
CA ALA A 198 20.41 1.67 -4.00
C ALA A 198 21.15 0.87 -2.92
N ALA A 199 20.68 0.90 -1.68
CA ALA A 199 21.27 0.14 -0.57
C ALA A 199 21.08 -1.38 -0.69
N VAL A 200 20.05 -1.85 -1.40
CA VAL A 200 19.68 -3.27 -1.42
C VAL A 200 19.49 -3.85 -2.82
N ALA A 201 19.31 -3.01 -3.85
CA ALA A 201 19.08 -3.47 -5.21
C ALA A 201 20.29 -4.25 -5.75
N PRO A 202 20.08 -5.41 -6.41
CA PRO A 202 21.17 -6.18 -7.02
C PRO A 202 21.86 -5.41 -8.15
N HIS A 203 21.13 -4.52 -8.82
CA HIS A 203 21.62 -3.68 -9.92
C HIS A 203 21.15 -2.23 -9.75
N PRO A 204 21.76 -1.42 -8.85
CA PRO A 204 21.33 -0.04 -8.58
C PRO A 204 21.34 0.87 -9.83
N GLN A 205 22.18 0.55 -10.82
CA GLN A 205 22.25 1.26 -12.10
C GLN A 205 20.98 1.12 -12.96
N ASP A 206 20.10 0.18 -12.65
CA ASP A 206 18.81 -0.01 -13.36
C ASP A 206 17.73 0.97 -12.89
N PHE A 207 18.00 1.82 -11.90
CA PHE A 207 17.03 2.77 -11.37
C PHE A 207 16.39 3.69 -12.45
N PRO A 208 17.15 4.24 -13.43
CA PRO A 208 16.53 4.99 -14.52
C PRO A 208 15.57 4.14 -15.36
N LYS A 209 15.93 2.89 -15.64
CA LYS A 209 15.06 1.95 -16.39
C LYS A 209 13.79 1.60 -15.59
N LEU A 210 13.91 1.45 -14.26
CA LEU A 210 12.76 1.26 -13.38
C LEU A 210 11.81 2.46 -13.43
N LEU A 211 12.35 3.68 -13.37
CA LEU A 211 11.54 4.91 -13.48
C LEU A 211 10.82 5.00 -14.82
N ASP A 212 11.46 4.62 -15.94
CA ASP A 212 10.81 4.58 -17.26
C ASP A 212 9.64 3.58 -17.29
N GLN A 213 9.83 2.39 -16.71
CA GLN A 213 8.77 1.38 -16.67
C GLN A 213 7.61 1.80 -15.75
N LEU A 214 7.91 2.39 -14.59
CA LEU A 214 6.88 2.95 -13.69
C LEU A 214 6.14 4.10 -14.36
N GLY A 215 6.84 5.02 -15.00
CA GLY A 215 6.23 6.13 -15.74
C GLY A 215 5.36 5.63 -16.89
N ALA A 216 5.81 4.61 -17.63
CA ALA A 216 5.01 4.00 -18.68
C ALA A 216 3.72 3.36 -18.11
N HIS A 217 3.80 2.73 -16.94
CA HIS A 217 2.63 2.22 -16.23
C HIS A 217 1.70 3.35 -15.78
N MET A 218 2.22 4.39 -15.14
CA MET A 218 1.45 5.52 -14.61
C MET A 218 0.75 6.34 -15.68
N ARG A 219 1.31 6.42 -16.91
CA ARG A 219 0.69 7.13 -18.03
C ARG A 219 -0.49 6.39 -18.66
N LYS A 220 -0.61 5.08 -18.44
CA LYS A 220 -1.75 4.32 -18.95
C LYS A 220 -3.01 4.66 -18.16
N ASP A 221 -4.09 4.90 -18.87
CA ASP A 221 -5.40 4.90 -18.27
C ASP A 221 -5.84 3.46 -18.03
N TYR A 222 -6.47 3.26 -16.88
CA TYR A 222 -7.06 1.97 -16.53
C TYR A 222 -8.41 2.17 -15.83
N ASP A 223 -9.28 1.19 -15.99
CA ASP A 223 -10.55 1.08 -15.28
C ASP A 223 -10.81 -0.41 -14.99
N TYR A 224 -10.70 -0.77 -13.74
CA TYR A 224 -10.97 -2.12 -13.23
C TYR A 224 -12.36 -2.23 -12.59
N SER A 225 -13.29 -1.32 -12.86
CA SER A 225 -14.63 -1.33 -12.27
C SER A 225 -15.37 -2.65 -12.48
N ALA A 226 -15.26 -3.24 -13.68
CA ALA A 226 -15.82 -4.55 -13.99
C ALA A 226 -15.18 -5.71 -13.21
N ASP A 227 -13.93 -5.54 -12.77
CA ASP A 227 -13.19 -6.56 -12.01
C ASP A 227 -13.54 -6.51 -10.51
N VAL A 228 -14.02 -5.38 -9.99
CA VAL A 228 -14.44 -5.25 -8.58
C VAL A 228 -15.50 -6.30 -8.23
N ALA A 229 -16.46 -6.58 -9.13
CA ALA A 229 -17.48 -7.58 -8.93
C ALA A 229 -16.96 -9.04 -8.90
N LYS A 230 -15.72 -9.27 -9.34
CA LYS A 230 -15.07 -10.58 -9.33
C LYS A 230 -14.43 -10.90 -7.97
N LEU A 231 -14.24 -9.92 -7.09
CA LEU A 231 -13.73 -10.12 -5.75
C LEU A 231 -14.73 -10.90 -4.91
N LYS A 232 -14.37 -12.10 -4.47
CA LYS A 232 -15.26 -13.03 -3.73
C LYS A 232 -14.97 -13.07 -2.23
N MET A 233 -13.82 -12.59 -1.82
CA MET A 233 -13.40 -12.51 -0.43
C MET A 233 -13.85 -11.19 0.22
N PRO A 234 -13.89 -11.10 1.56
CA PRO A 234 -14.02 -9.82 2.24
C PRO A 234 -12.89 -8.86 1.84
N VAL A 235 -13.24 -7.60 1.57
CA VAL A 235 -12.30 -6.53 1.18
C VAL A 235 -12.37 -5.39 2.17
N MET A 236 -11.21 -4.89 2.58
CA MET A 236 -11.08 -3.66 3.34
C MET A 236 -10.32 -2.63 2.52
N LEU A 237 -10.89 -1.45 2.37
CA LEU A 237 -10.24 -0.27 1.80
C LEU A 237 -9.74 0.62 2.94
N VAL A 238 -8.51 1.11 2.83
CA VAL A 238 -7.95 2.07 3.79
C VAL A 238 -7.28 3.20 3.03
N PHE A 239 -7.66 4.45 3.34
CA PHE A 239 -7.08 5.66 2.77
C PHE A 239 -6.69 6.65 3.86
N GLY A 240 -5.82 7.60 3.55
CA GLY A 240 -5.66 8.82 4.33
C GLY A 240 -6.73 9.84 3.97
N ASP A 241 -7.13 10.73 4.89
CA ASP A 241 -8.09 11.82 4.58
C ASP A 241 -7.48 12.89 3.63
N SER A 242 -6.19 12.80 3.40
CA SER A 242 -5.42 13.65 2.47
C SER A 242 -4.63 12.79 1.46
N ASP A 243 -5.28 11.74 0.93
CA ASP A 243 -4.67 10.82 -0.04
C ASP A 243 -4.55 11.46 -1.44
N MET A 244 -3.87 10.78 -2.35
CA MET A 244 -3.79 11.20 -3.76
C MET A 244 -5.04 10.82 -4.58
N TYR A 245 -5.93 10.02 -4.00
CA TYR A 245 -7.24 9.69 -4.58
C TYR A 245 -8.30 10.67 -4.09
N ARG A 246 -9.29 10.95 -4.94
CA ARG A 246 -10.44 11.78 -4.58
C ARG A 246 -11.40 11.00 -3.66
N PRO A 247 -11.96 11.61 -2.60
CA PRO A 247 -12.87 10.94 -1.69
C PRO A 247 -14.08 10.29 -2.38
N GLU A 248 -14.59 10.88 -3.46
CA GLU A 248 -15.71 10.32 -4.23
C GLU A 248 -15.33 8.97 -4.85
N HIS A 249 -14.09 8.81 -5.29
CA HIS A 249 -13.58 7.56 -5.82
C HIS A 249 -13.47 6.47 -4.75
N GLU A 250 -12.99 6.83 -3.56
CA GLU A 250 -12.86 5.93 -2.41
C GLU A 250 -14.22 5.39 -1.97
N ILE A 251 -15.20 6.29 -1.82
CA ILE A 251 -16.56 5.94 -1.46
C ILE A 251 -17.22 5.10 -2.56
N LYS A 252 -17.03 5.47 -3.83
CA LYS A 252 -17.56 4.71 -4.97
C LYS A 252 -17.00 3.29 -5.00
N PHE A 253 -15.69 3.13 -4.75
CA PHE A 253 -15.07 1.81 -4.67
C PHE A 253 -15.73 0.94 -3.59
N TYR A 254 -15.92 1.51 -2.39
CA TYR A 254 -16.61 0.80 -1.30
C TYR A 254 -18.05 0.41 -1.66
N GLN A 255 -18.79 1.30 -2.33
CA GLN A 255 -20.15 1.02 -2.80
C GLN A 255 -20.19 -0.10 -3.86
N MET A 256 -19.23 -0.14 -4.77
CA MET A 256 -19.10 -1.22 -5.76
C MET A 256 -18.84 -2.59 -5.13
N LEU A 257 -18.16 -2.61 -3.96
CA LEU A 257 -18.00 -3.81 -3.13
C LEU A 257 -19.28 -4.18 -2.34
N GLY A 258 -20.36 -3.41 -2.47
CA GLY A 258 -21.61 -3.62 -1.74
C GLY A 258 -21.65 -3.02 -0.34
N GLY A 259 -20.67 -2.17 0.01
CA GLY A 259 -20.66 -1.45 1.29
C GLY A 259 -21.40 -0.12 1.23
N GLY A 260 -21.92 0.35 2.37
CA GLY A 260 -22.53 1.69 2.49
C GLY A 260 -23.78 1.93 1.63
N LEU A 261 -24.44 0.88 1.14
CA LEU A 261 -25.62 1.01 0.27
C LEU A 261 -26.93 1.19 1.05
N LYS A 262 -26.95 0.81 2.33
CA LYS A 262 -28.07 0.96 3.24
C LYS A 262 -27.61 0.95 4.69
N ASP A 263 -28.48 1.37 5.61
CA ASP A 263 -28.22 1.26 7.05
C ASP A 263 -28.01 -0.20 7.46
N ALA A 264 -27.05 -0.43 8.36
CA ALA A 264 -26.75 -1.77 8.86
C ALA A 264 -27.89 -2.37 9.70
N GLY A 265 -28.77 -1.55 10.24
CA GLY A 265 -29.80 -1.92 11.18
C GLY A 265 -29.29 -1.99 12.62
N TRP A 266 -30.21 -1.86 13.58
CA TRP A 266 -29.90 -1.88 15.01
C TRP A 266 -29.17 -3.16 15.43
N MET A 267 -29.62 -4.31 14.91
CA MET A 267 -29.03 -5.63 15.16
C MET A 267 -27.92 -5.97 14.16
N ARG A 268 -27.49 -4.99 13.35
CA ARG A 268 -26.42 -5.13 12.34
C ARG A 268 -26.73 -6.18 11.26
N GLU A 269 -27.99 -6.50 11.02
CA GLU A 269 -28.49 -7.52 10.09
C GLU A 269 -28.10 -7.25 8.63
N ASN A 270 -27.82 -5.99 8.29
CA ASN A 270 -27.38 -5.58 6.94
C ASN A 270 -25.90 -5.19 6.87
N LEU A 271 -25.11 -5.55 7.89
CA LEU A 271 -23.71 -5.18 7.91
C LEU A 271 -22.95 -5.85 6.74
N SER A 272 -22.34 -5.04 5.88
CA SER A 272 -21.47 -5.57 4.81
C SER A 272 -20.31 -6.37 5.39
N GLN A 273 -19.84 -7.39 4.67
CA GLN A 273 -18.55 -8.02 5.00
C GLN A 273 -17.34 -7.15 4.64
N ASN A 274 -17.54 -6.18 3.75
CA ASN A 274 -16.51 -5.25 3.32
C ASN A 274 -16.39 -4.06 4.27
N ARG A 275 -15.22 -3.46 4.35
CA ARG A 275 -14.92 -2.35 5.27
C ARG A 275 -14.28 -1.19 4.53
N LEU A 276 -14.49 0.01 5.05
CA LEU A 276 -13.81 1.24 4.66
C LEU A 276 -13.25 1.92 5.91
N ALA A 277 -12.01 2.36 5.86
CA ALA A 277 -11.40 3.25 6.84
C ALA A 277 -10.77 4.43 6.11
N ILE A 278 -11.06 5.64 6.57
CA ILE A 278 -10.37 6.86 6.17
C ILE A 278 -9.65 7.35 7.42
N LEU A 279 -8.33 7.32 7.40
CA LEU A 279 -7.51 7.65 8.56
C LEU A 279 -7.25 9.15 8.63
N PRO A 280 -7.64 9.83 9.73
CA PRO A 280 -7.47 11.27 9.86
C PRO A 280 -6.00 11.66 9.93
N ASN A 281 -5.67 12.81 9.33
CA ASN A 281 -4.32 13.37 9.30
C ASN A 281 -3.28 12.41 8.68
N ARG A 282 -3.72 11.65 7.66
CA ARG A 282 -2.84 10.76 6.87
C ARG A 282 -2.93 11.12 5.39
N THR A 283 -1.77 10.99 4.74
CA THR A 283 -1.58 11.18 3.32
C THR A 283 -1.28 9.83 2.65
N HIS A 284 -1.21 9.83 1.32
CA HIS A 284 -0.70 8.68 0.58
C HIS A 284 0.70 8.24 1.07
N TYR A 285 1.53 9.20 1.50
CA TYR A 285 2.96 8.99 1.74
C TYR A 285 3.32 8.56 3.16
N ASP A 286 2.35 8.49 4.07
CA ASP A 286 2.58 8.11 5.47
C ASP A 286 1.55 7.12 6.03
N VAL A 287 0.44 6.88 5.33
CA VAL A 287 -0.60 5.91 5.76
C VAL A 287 -0.06 4.49 5.94
N PHE A 288 0.90 4.07 5.11
CA PHE A 288 1.42 2.71 5.09
C PHE A 288 2.24 2.32 6.33
N PHE A 289 2.77 3.27 7.08
CA PHE A 289 3.49 3.03 8.33
C PHE A 289 2.77 3.57 9.57
N ALA A 290 1.57 4.11 9.41
CA ALA A 290 0.78 4.66 10.49
C ALA A 290 0.35 3.56 11.48
N PRO A 291 0.50 3.76 12.81
CA PRO A 291 0.02 2.79 13.80
C PRO A 291 -1.47 2.48 13.68
N GLU A 292 -2.27 3.49 13.29
CA GLU A 292 -3.71 3.39 13.06
C GLU A 292 -4.05 2.36 11.98
N LEU A 293 -3.17 2.19 10.98
CA LEU A 293 -3.36 1.18 9.94
C LEU A 293 -3.48 -0.23 10.55
N THR A 294 -2.60 -0.57 11.49
CA THR A 294 -2.70 -1.88 12.17
C THR A 294 -3.93 -1.97 13.07
N ALA A 295 -4.33 -0.88 13.72
CA ALA A 295 -5.48 -0.84 14.59
C ALA A 295 -6.79 -1.14 13.84
N VAL A 296 -6.93 -0.68 12.58
CA VAL A 296 -8.12 -0.94 11.78
C VAL A 296 -8.03 -2.25 10.99
N THR A 297 -6.84 -2.66 10.54
CA THR A 297 -6.70 -3.84 9.66
C THR A 297 -6.62 -5.16 10.42
N LEU A 298 -5.99 -5.22 11.61
CA LEU A 298 -5.86 -6.47 12.35
C LEU A 298 -7.22 -7.08 12.77
N PRO A 299 -8.20 -6.33 13.30
CA PRO A 299 -9.52 -6.89 13.59
C PRO A 299 -10.19 -7.48 12.33
N PHE A 300 -10.08 -6.78 11.19
CA PHE A 300 -10.62 -7.28 9.91
C PHE A 300 -9.90 -8.57 9.46
N LEU A 301 -8.57 -8.60 9.49
CA LEU A 301 -7.77 -9.76 9.12
C LEU A 301 -8.00 -10.95 10.07
N ASN A 302 -8.32 -10.70 11.35
CA ASN A 302 -8.69 -11.74 12.31
C ASN A 302 -10.12 -12.25 12.13
N GLY A 303 -10.91 -11.62 11.24
CA GLY A 303 -12.29 -11.99 11.03
C GLY A 303 -13.20 -11.58 12.20
N GLU A 304 -12.81 -10.58 12.96
CA GLU A 304 -13.57 -10.04 14.07
C GLU A 304 -14.81 -9.32 13.52
N THR A 305 -15.92 -10.03 13.47
CA THR A 305 -17.20 -9.50 13.02
C THR A 305 -18.12 -9.15 14.17
N LYS A 306 -17.87 -9.71 15.35
CA LYS A 306 -18.67 -9.47 16.55
C LYS A 306 -18.15 -8.19 17.23
N VAL A 307 -18.97 -7.17 17.23
CA VAL A 307 -18.86 -6.03 18.13
C VAL A 307 -19.96 -6.24 19.17
N LYS A 308 -19.64 -6.05 20.45
CA LYS A 308 -20.62 -6.17 21.53
C LYS A 308 -21.82 -5.27 21.23
N THR A 309 -23.00 -5.81 21.41
CA THR A 309 -24.24 -5.01 21.36
C THR A 309 -24.31 -4.08 22.57
N TRP A 310 -25.15 -3.07 22.51
CA TRP A 310 -25.36 -2.15 23.66
C TRP A 310 -25.76 -2.91 24.92
N ASP A 311 -26.64 -3.91 24.80
CA ASP A 311 -27.11 -4.72 25.94
C ASP A 311 -25.96 -5.56 26.55
N GLU A 312 -25.08 -6.12 25.73
CA GLU A 312 -23.88 -6.83 26.19
C GLU A 312 -22.91 -5.90 26.94
N VAL A 313 -22.74 -4.65 26.47
CA VAL A 313 -21.87 -3.66 27.14
C VAL A 313 -22.47 -3.26 28.51
N ILE A 314 -23.78 -3.02 28.61
CA ILE A 314 -24.44 -2.67 29.86
C ILE A 314 -24.35 -3.81 30.88
N SER A 315 -24.63 -5.04 30.47
CA SER A 315 -24.61 -6.20 31.37
C SER A 315 -23.23 -6.52 31.97
N GLU A 316 -22.15 -6.04 31.36
CA GLU A 316 -20.78 -6.18 31.90
C GLU A 316 -20.40 -5.08 32.90
N THR A 317 -21.19 -4.02 32.99
CA THR A 317 -20.95 -2.89 33.91
C THR A 317 -21.80 -2.95 35.19
N GLU A 318 -22.73 -3.90 35.28
CA GLU A 318 -23.46 -4.28 36.49
C GLU A 318 -22.76 -5.42 37.25
#